data_13022dd0f9ea2be5f580e22778a44d26
#
_entry.id   13022dd0f9ea2be5f580e22778a44d26
#
_cell.length_a   1.000
_cell.length_b   1.000
_cell.length_c   1.000
_cell.angle_alpha   90.00
_cell.angle_beta   90.00
_cell.angle_gamma   90.00
#
_symmetry.space_group_name_H-M   'P 1'
#
loop_
_entity.id
_entity.type
_entity.pdbx_description
1 polymer ?
#
loop_
_entity_poly.entity_id
_entity_poly.type
_entity_poly.pdbx_seq_one_letter_code
_entity_poly.pdbx_strand_id
1 'polypeptide(L)'
;VVEDADEIKVRLADDNEFSAKIVGREPKTDLALITIETKQPLKPLPLGDSEMLEVGDWVIAIGNPFGLGNTVTAGIVSAKYRQLGAGAYDNFIQTDASINPGNSGGPLLNTAGEVIGINSAIFSQSGGNIGIGFAIPINMAKDLLPQLEEGKVVRGWLGVTIQRITSELKDKLELKDEKGALVSDVTKGGPADKGGLKRGDVIVEFDGKEVKESNDLPYMVASTPVGKSVTVEVIRKGQKERLDVKIGELAEEKEAEVVSEVKSDLGMTVEALTPELAEKLGQSETAGLVVVQVDDDTPAAEAGVRPGDIILEVDQTPMKGLSQFEQKIKSYKAGDTILFLIRRGSAALYLTLKVSK
;
A
#
# COMPACT_ATOMS: atom_id res chain seq x y z
N VAL A 1 10.85 -1.86 -9.83
CA VAL A 1 11.70 -2.18 -11.00
C VAL A 1 11.20 -1.47 -12.26
N VAL A 2 9.88 -1.39 -12.47
CA VAL A 2 9.28 -0.86 -13.72
C VAL A 2 8.37 0.36 -13.49
N GLU A 3 8.33 0.92 -12.30
CA GLU A 3 7.38 1.96 -11.89
C GLU A 3 7.57 3.25 -12.70
N ASP A 4 8.80 3.78 -12.72
CA ASP A 4 9.13 5.05 -13.39
C ASP A 4 9.96 4.83 -14.66
N ALA A 5 9.85 3.64 -15.27
CA ALA A 5 10.65 3.31 -16.44
C ALA A 5 10.02 3.85 -17.73
N ASP A 6 10.75 4.71 -18.45
CA ASP A 6 10.39 5.16 -19.80
C ASP A 6 10.57 4.05 -20.84
N GLU A 7 11.54 3.17 -20.65
CA GLU A 7 11.84 2.03 -21.51
C GLU A 7 12.26 0.82 -20.67
N ILE A 8 11.71 -0.35 -21.00
CA ILE A 8 12.06 -1.62 -20.35
C ILE A 8 12.73 -2.53 -21.37
N LYS A 9 13.91 -3.02 -21.04
CA LYS A 9 14.67 -4.00 -21.84
C LYS A 9 14.87 -5.29 -21.07
N VAL A 10 14.61 -6.39 -21.73
CA VAL A 10 14.87 -7.74 -21.20
C VAL A 10 16.01 -8.36 -22.01
N ARG A 11 17.10 -8.70 -21.30
CA ARG A 11 18.22 -9.42 -21.87
C ARG A 11 18.12 -10.89 -21.47
N LEU A 12 18.13 -11.76 -22.46
CA LEU A 12 18.13 -13.21 -22.25
C LEU A 12 19.55 -13.76 -22.01
N ALA A 13 19.65 -15.05 -21.65
CA ALA A 13 20.93 -15.72 -21.36
C ALA A 13 21.87 -15.83 -22.60
N ASP A 14 21.36 -15.64 -23.78
CA ASP A 14 22.09 -15.59 -25.06
C ASP A 14 22.51 -14.18 -25.47
N ASP A 15 22.43 -13.21 -24.54
CA ASP A 15 22.72 -11.78 -24.74
C ASP A 15 21.77 -11.05 -25.70
N ASN A 16 20.73 -11.70 -26.20
CA ASN A 16 19.73 -11.02 -27.00
C ASN A 16 18.87 -10.08 -26.12
N GLU A 17 18.70 -8.85 -26.57
CA GLU A 17 17.88 -7.83 -25.91
C GLU A 17 16.56 -7.63 -26.63
N PHE A 18 15.48 -7.51 -25.86
CA PHE A 18 14.12 -7.27 -26.33
C PHE A 18 13.51 -6.10 -25.57
N SER A 19 12.82 -5.22 -26.31
CA SER A 19 11.96 -4.22 -25.66
C SER A 19 10.75 -4.93 -25.07
N ALA A 20 10.46 -4.64 -23.80
CA ALA A 20 9.31 -5.17 -23.09
C ALA A 20 8.19 -4.14 -23.01
N LYS A 21 6.95 -4.65 -22.98
CA LYS A 21 5.75 -3.86 -22.73
C LYS A 21 5.13 -4.28 -21.41
N ILE A 22 4.63 -3.32 -20.64
CA ILE A 22 3.86 -3.61 -19.43
C ILE A 22 2.46 -4.03 -19.86
N VAL A 23 2.02 -5.20 -19.37
CA VAL A 23 0.67 -5.74 -19.58
C VAL A 23 -0.23 -5.25 -18.45
N GLY A 24 0.22 -5.35 -17.19
CA GLY A 24 -0.50 -4.88 -16.01
C GLY A 24 0.44 -4.54 -14.87
N ARG A 25 0.02 -3.64 -14.01
CA ARG A 25 0.74 -3.21 -12.80
C ARG A 25 -0.15 -3.31 -11.58
N GLU A 26 0.45 -3.66 -10.43
CA GLU A 26 -0.19 -3.62 -9.13
C GLU A 26 0.77 -3.05 -8.08
N PRO A 27 0.81 -1.73 -7.92
CA PRO A 27 1.74 -1.06 -7.00
C PRO A 27 1.59 -1.52 -5.54
N LYS A 28 0.34 -1.82 -5.10
CA LYS A 28 0.06 -2.21 -3.70
C LYS A 28 0.65 -3.57 -3.30
N THR A 29 1.09 -4.37 -4.25
CA THR A 29 1.78 -5.65 -4.03
C THR A 29 3.17 -5.68 -4.65
N ASP A 30 3.64 -4.56 -5.22
CA ASP A 30 4.93 -4.44 -5.92
C ASP A 30 5.09 -5.47 -7.06
N LEU A 31 4.00 -5.73 -7.81
CA LEU A 31 4.00 -6.67 -8.93
C LEU A 31 3.68 -5.98 -10.25
N ALA A 32 4.37 -6.39 -11.30
CA ALA A 32 4.05 -6.03 -12.68
C ALA A 32 4.20 -7.23 -13.61
N LEU A 33 3.30 -7.33 -14.58
CA LEU A 33 3.39 -8.28 -15.68
C LEU A 33 3.94 -7.56 -16.91
N ILE A 34 5.04 -8.07 -17.45
CA ILE A 34 5.65 -7.57 -18.69
C ILE A 34 5.64 -8.64 -19.77
N THR A 35 5.63 -8.25 -21.04
CA THR A 35 5.73 -9.13 -22.19
C THR A 35 6.83 -8.70 -23.14
N ILE A 36 7.47 -9.67 -23.79
CA ILE A 36 8.43 -9.45 -24.86
C ILE A 36 7.99 -10.19 -26.14
N GLU A 37 8.32 -9.65 -27.29
CA GLU A 37 8.09 -10.31 -28.57
C GLU A 37 9.35 -11.08 -28.99
N THR A 38 9.31 -12.39 -28.89
CA THR A 38 10.41 -13.26 -29.33
C THR A 38 9.92 -14.37 -30.22
N LYS A 39 10.76 -14.74 -31.22
CA LYS A 39 10.50 -15.89 -32.12
C LYS A 39 10.97 -17.22 -31.48
N GLN A 40 11.80 -17.15 -30.44
CA GLN A 40 12.32 -18.31 -29.76
C GLN A 40 11.37 -18.71 -28.62
N PRO A 41 11.01 -20.00 -28.48
CA PRO A 41 10.24 -20.44 -27.32
C PRO A 41 11.08 -20.29 -26.05
N LEU A 42 10.56 -19.52 -25.08
CA LEU A 42 11.17 -19.42 -23.78
C LEU A 42 10.76 -20.62 -22.91
N LYS A 43 11.71 -21.15 -22.14
CA LYS A 43 11.43 -22.21 -21.18
C LYS A 43 11.03 -21.59 -19.84
N PRO A 44 9.74 -21.66 -19.43
CA PRO A 44 9.31 -21.12 -18.17
C PRO A 44 9.82 -21.95 -16.99
N LEU A 45 10.02 -21.31 -15.84
CA LEU A 45 10.19 -22.01 -14.57
C LEU A 45 8.81 -22.49 -14.06
N PRO A 46 8.75 -23.69 -13.44
CA PRO A 46 7.52 -24.13 -12.79
C PRO A 46 7.21 -23.24 -11.58
N LEU A 47 5.93 -22.93 -11.39
CA LEU A 47 5.45 -22.20 -10.22
C LEU A 47 5.07 -23.19 -9.12
N GLY A 48 5.74 -23.09 -7.99
CA GLY A 48 5.49 -23.91 -6.81
C GLY A 48 4.29 -23.43 -5.98
N ASP A 49 4.24 -23.85 -4.73
CA ASP A 49 3.22 -23.46 -3.75
C ASP A 49 3.88 -22.84 -2.52
N SER A 50 3.72 -21.50 -2.36
CA SER A 50 4.32 -20.78 -1.24
C SER A 50 3.64 -21.05 0.12
N GLU A 51 2.42 -21.60 0.14
CA GLU A 51 1.77 -21.99 1.40
C GLU A 51 2.42 -23.23 2.01
N MET A 52 2.96 -24.14 1.18
CA MET A 52 3.61 -25.37 1.62
C MET A 52 5.01 -25.17 2.20
N LEU A 53 5.56 -23.95 2.10
CA LEU A 53 6.86 -23.64 2.68
C LEU A 53 6.81 -23.71 4.21
N GLU A 54 7.89 -24.21 4.78
CA GLU A 54 8.13 -24.18 6.22
C GLU A 54 9.37 -23.34 6.56
N VAL A 55 9.38 -22.76 7.74
CA VAL A 55 10.58 -22.05 8.25
C VAL A 55 11.71 -23.09 8.41
N GLY A 56 12.86 -22.79 7.81
CA GLY A 56 13.98 -23.70 7.73
C GLY A 56 14.17 -24.36 6.36
N ASP A 57 13.19 -24.29 5.46
CA ASP A 57 13.33 -24.81 4.09
C ASP A 57 14.42 -24.07 3.33
N TRP A 58 15.24 -24.83 2.59
CA TRP A 58 16.27 -24.26 1.72
C TRP A 58 15.66 -23.55 0.53
N VAL A 59 16.18 -22.36 0.25
CA VAL A 59 15.78 -21.53 -0.88
C VAL A 59 16.99 -21.00 -1.64
N ILE A 60 16.78 -20.72 -2.93
CA ILE A 60 17.78 -20.22 -3.86
C ILE A 60 17.22 -18.94 -4.49
N ALA A 61 17.92 -17.82 -4.29
CA ALA A 61 17.59 -16.56 -4.96
C ALA A 61 18.46 -16.37 -6.19
N ILE A 62 17.86 -15.98 -7.30
CA ILE A 62 18.56 -15.67 -8.55
C ILE A 62 18.26 -14.22 -8.92
N GLY A 63 19.27 -13.52 -9.42
CA GLY A 63 19.15 -12.13 -9.89
C GLY A 63 20.43 -11.66 -10.55
N ASN A 64 20.48 -10.34 -10.78
CA ASN A 64 21.66 -9.68 -11.36
C ASN A 64 22.10 -8.51 -10.47
N PRO A 65 22.63 -8.80 -9.27
CA PRO A 65 23.00 -7.78 -8.32
C PRO A 65 24.08 -6.88 -8.90
N PHE A 66 23.87 -5.57 -8.80
CA PHE A 66 24.79 -4.53 -9.28
C PHE A 66 25.14 -4.62 -10.77
N GLY A 67 24.38 -5.36 -11.58
CA GLY A 67 24.67 -5.53 -13.01
C GLY A 67 25.88 -6.42 -13.32
N LEU A 68 26.37 -7.19 -12.34
CA LEU A 68 27.56 -8.06 -12.48
C LEU A 68 27.29 -9.38 -13.23
N GLY A 69 26.06 -9.59 -13.67
CA GLY A 69 25.62 -10.83 -14.32
C GLY A 69 24.78 -11.70 -13.39
N ASN A 70 24.25 -12.80 -13.95
CA ASN A 70 23.39 -13.71 -13.18
C ASN A 70 24.14 -14.26 -11.97
N THR A 71 23.59 -14.04 -10.80
CA THR A 71 24.14 -14.44 -9.51
C THR A 71 23.12 -15.34 -8.80
N VAL A 72 23.61 -16.41 -8.20
CA VAL A 72 22.84 -17.36 -7.42
C VAL A 72 23.29 -17.30 -5.98
N THR A 73 22.33 -17.09 -5.05
CA THR A 73 22.58 -17.16 -3.62
C THR A 73 21.65 -18.18 -2.98
N ALA A 74 22.05 -18.77 -1.86
CA ALA A 74 21.25 -19.75 -1.14
C ALA A 74 21.12 -19.37 0.32
N GLY A 75 20.02 -19.78 0.92
CA GLY A 75 19.69 -19.56 2.33
C GLY A 75 18.48 -20.40 2.70
N ILE A 76 17.77 -19.98 3.74
CA ILE A 76 16.56 -20.64 4.23
C ILE A 76 15.38 -19.68 4.28
N VAL A 77 14.18 -20.22 4.37
CA VAL A 77 12.99 -19.46 4.81
C VAL A 77 13.18 -19.11 6.28
N SER A 78 13.45 -17.86 6.59
CA SER A 78 13.65 -17.38 7.96
C SER A 78 12.32 -17.10 8.68
N ALA A 79 11.31 -16.66 7.93
CA ALA A 79 9.95 -16.44 8.42
C ALA A 79 8.95 -16.38 7.24
N LYS A 80 7.66 -16.51 7.56
CA LYS A 80 6.54 -16.29 6.62
C LYS A 80 5.66 -15.16 7.14
N TYR A 81 4.83 -14.61 6.26
CA TYR A 81 3.81 -13.60 6.58
C TYR A 81 4.38 -12.31 7.17
N ARG A 82 5.61 -11.91 6.75
CA ARG A 82 6.25 -10.70 7.25
C ARG A 82 5.59 -9.45 6.66
N GLN A 83 5.40 -8.49 7.54
CA GLN A 83 4.90 -7.16 7.19
C GLN A 83 6.00 -6.13 7.43
N LEU A 84 6.22 -5.30 6.45
CA LEU A 84 7.24 -4.26 6.46
C LEU A 84 6.64 -2.87 6.72
N GLY A 85 5.29 -2.76 6.68
CA GLY A 85 4.58 -1.49 6.74
C GLY A 85 4.67 -0.70 5.44
N ALA A 86 5.10 -1.35 4.34
CA ALA A 86 5.20 -0.73 3.02
C ALA A 86 3.85 -0.68 2.30
N GLY A 87 2.92 -1.59 2.64
CA GLY A 87 1.59 -1.67 2.03
C GLY A 87 0.57 -2.44 2.86
N ALA A 88 -0.71 -2.22 2.55
CA ALA A 88 -1.83 -2.90 3.24
C ALA A 88 -1.87 -4.41 2.99
N TYR A 89 -1.14 -4.90 1.99
CA TYR A 89 -1.13 -6.29 1.56
C TYR A 89 0.24 -6.96 1.74
N ASP A 90 1.07 -6.38 2.60
CA ASP A 90 2.37 -6.95 2.94
C ASP A 90 2.21 -8.38 3.46
N ASN A 91 2.85 -9.31 2.79
CA ASN A 91 2.84 -10.73 3.14
C ASN A 91 4.09 -11.39 2.59
N PHE A 92 5.26 -11.01 3.14
CA PHE A 92 6.54 -11.45 2.58
C PHE A 92 7.04 -12.76 3.17
N ILE A 93 7.73 -13.55 2.33
CA ILE A 93 8.64 -14.59 2.75
C ILE A 93 9.95 -13.89 3.13
N GLN A 94 10.42 -14.08 4.36
CA GLN A 94 11.74 -13.64 4.80
C GLN A 94 12.77 -14.74 4.54
N THR A 95 13.94 -14.37 4.03
CA THR A 95 15.06 -15.28 3.80
C THR A 95 16.39 -14.64 4.18
N ASP A 96 17.38 -15.44 4.54
CA ASP A 96 18.78 -15.04 4.71
C ASP A 96 19.62 -15.28 3.43
N ALA A 97 19.05 -15.88 2.39
CA ALA A 97 19.65 -15.86 1.06
C ALA A 97 19.97 -14.41 0.67
N SER A 98 21.19 -14.15 0.20
CA SER A 98 21.63 -12.78 -0.04
C SER A 98 20.85 -12.12 -1.18
N ILE A 99 19.96 -11.20 -0.83
CA ILE A 99 19.26 -10.31 -1.75
C ILE A 99 19.95 -8.95 -1.72
N ASN A 100 20.25 -8.40 -2.89
CA ASN A 100 20.86 -7.06 -3.05
C ASN A 100 20.16 -6.32 -4.19
N PRO A 101 20.32 -4.98 -4.31
CA PRO A 101 19.82 -4.23 -5.46
C PRO A 101 20.23 -4.86 -6.79
N GLY A 102 19.24 -5.16 -7.64
CA GLY A 102 19.39 -5.91 -8.90
C GLY A 102 18.85 -7.34 -8.84
N ASN A 103 18.58 -7.90 -7.65
CA ASN A 103 17.86 -9.18 -7.52
C ASN A 103 16.34 -9.01 -7.55
N SER A 104 15.81 -7.80 -7.30
CA SER A 104 14.38 -7.53 -7.30
C SER A 104 13.74 -7.89 -8.66
N GLY A 105 12.61 -8.62 -8.63
CA GLY A 105 11.95 -9.19 -9.79
C GLY A 105 12.47 -10.57 -10.20
N GLY A 106 13.63 -11.02 -9.67
CA GLY A 106 14.15 -12.36 -9.87
C GLY A 106 13.44 -13.40 -9.00
N PRO A 107 13.55 -14.71 -9.34
CA PRO A 107 12.87 -15.77 -8.61
C PRO A 107 13.57 -16.13 -7.30
N LEU A 108 12.75 -16.47 -6.29
CA LEU A 108 13.15 -17.29 -5.16
C LEU A 108 12.64 -18.72 -5.43
N LEU A 109 13.55 -19.69 -5.44
CA LEU A 109 13.26 -21.08 -5.78
C LEU A 109 13.34 -21.98 -4.55
N ASN A 110 12.58 -23.07 -4.56
CA ASN A 110 12.80 -24.20 -3.66
C ASN A 110 13.86 -25.16 -4.23
N THR A 111 14.18 -26.23 -3.50
CA THR A 111 15.18 -27.25 -3.91
C THR A 111 14.73 -28.12 -5.11
N ALA A 112 13.44 -28.08 -5.46
CA ALA A 112 12.91 -28.74 -6.67
C ALA A 112 13.04 -27.84 -7.92
N GLY A 113 13.52 -26.60 -7.77
CA GLY A 113 13.64 -25.61 -8.86
C GLY A 113 12.32 -24.93 -9.22
N GLU A 114 11.35 -24.98 -8.34
CA GLU A 114 10.07 -24.29 -8.51
C GLU A 114 10.11 -22.89 -7.90
N VAL A 115 9.50 -21.93 -8.57
CA VAL A 115 9.38 -20.55 -8.06
C VAL A 115 8.41 -20.54 -6.89
N ILE A 116 8.89 -20.14 -5.70
CA ILE A 116 8.09 -20.01 -4.48
C ILE A 116 7.93 -18.55 -4.04
N GLY A 117 8.66 -17.64 -4.67
CA GLY A 117 8.57 -16.22 -4.41
C GLY A 117 9.26 -15.38 -5.49
N ILE A 118 9.00 -14.08 -5.45
CA ILE A 118 9.63 -13.06 -6.29
C ILE A 118 10.42 -12.13 -5.37
N ASN A 119 11.75 -12.05 -5.54
CA ASN A 119 12.59 -11.18 -4.74
C ASN A 119 12.13 -9.72 -4.88
N SER A 120 11.92 -9.02 -3.77
CA SER A 120 11.42 -7.64 -3.78
C SER A 120 12.32 -6.68 -2.99
N ALA A 121 12.49 -6.90 -1.70
CA ALA A 121 13.08 -5.92 -0.81
C ALA A 121 14.15 -6.52 0.13
N ILE A 122 14.93 -5.65 0.78
CA ILE A 122 15.81 -5.97 1.90
C ILE A 122 15.55 -5.03 3.06
N PHE A 123 15.77 -5.50 4.29
CA PHE A 123 15.93 -4.62 5.43
C PHE A 123 17.43 -4.34 5.59
N SER A 124 17.81 -3.05 5.46
CA SER A 124 19.23 -2.67 5.52
C SER A 124 19.39 -1.21 5.91
N GLN A 125 20.36 -0.93 6.78
CA GLN A 125 20.76 0.45 7.11
C GLN A 125 21.86 0.96 6.18
N SER A 126 22.60 0.06 5.53
CA SER A 126 23.76 0.39 4.68
C SER A 126 23.46 0.28 3.18
N GLY A 127 22.26 -0.19 2.81
CA GLY A 127 21.87 -0.47 1.42
C GLY A 127 22.32 -1.83 0.88
N GLY A 128 23.13 -2.59 1.64
CA GLY A 128 23.55 -3.96 1.30
C GLY A 128 22.85 -5.01 2.17
N ASN A 129 22.91 -6.26 1.75
CA ASN A 129 22.34 -7.39 2.50
C ASN A 129 22.99 -7.57 3.88
N ILE A 130 22.18 -7.76 4.90
CA ILE A 130 22.59 -8.09 6.27
C ILE A 130 21.98 -9.40 6.77
N GLY A 131 21.54 -10.31 5.86
CA GLY A 131 20.85 -11.55 6.18
C GLY A 131 19.35 -11.41 6.34
N ILE A 132 18.75 -10.30 5.88
CA ILE A 132 17.31 -10.05 5.96
C ILE A 132 16.82 -9.61 4.58
N GLY A 133 16.39 -10.58 3.78
CA GLY A 133 15.77 -10.38 2.46
C GLY A 133 14.30 -10.79 2.48
N PHE A 134 13.53 -10.24 1.54
CA PHE A 134 12.10 -10.44 1.43
C PHE A 134 11.71 -10.77 -0.01
N ALA A 135 10.80 -11.74 -0.14
CA ALA A 135 10.21 -12.11 -1.42
C ALA A 135 8.68 -12.13 -1.32
N ILE A 136 8.01 -11.69 -2.38
CA ILE A 136 6.57 -11.79 -2.55
C ILE A 136 6.21 -13.26 -2.78
N PRO A 137 5.27 -13.87 -2.02
CA PRO A 137 4.86 -15.25 -2.20
C PRO A 137 4.32 -15.51 -3.62
N ILE A 138 4.70 -16.63 -4.23
CA ILE A 138 4.28 -16.94 -5.61
C ILE A 138 2.77 -17.13 -5.73
N ASN A 139 2.09 -17.61 -4.67
CA ASN A 139 0.64 -17.75 -4.69
C ASN A 139 -0.05 -16.40 -4.84
N MET A 140 0.48 -15.33 -4.23
CA MET A 140 -0.02 -13.96 -4.44
C MET A 140 0.08 -13.55 -5.92
N ALA A 141 1.21 -13.81 -6.57
CA ALA A 141 1.38 -13.52 -7.99
C ALA A 141 0.43 -14.36 -8.85
N LYS A 142 0.23 -15.65 -8.53
CA LYS A 142 -0.72 -16.54 -9.24
C LYS A 142 -2.15 -16.04 -9.15
N ASP A 143 -2.58 -15.58 -7.98
CA ASP A 143 -3.93 -15.05 -7.74
C ASP A 143 -4.18 -13.74 -8.52
N LEU A 144 -3.13 -12.93 -8.71
CA LEU A 144 -3.22 -11.65 -9.43
C LEU A 144 -3.01 -11.77 -10.93
N LEU A 145 -2.34 -12.83 -11.39
CA LEU A 145 -1.94 -12.99 -12.80
C LEU A 145 -3.09 -12.81 -13.79
N PRO A 146 -4.29 -13.43 -13.61
CA PRO A 146 -5.40 -13.23 -14.53
C PRO A 146 -5.84 -11.77 -14.65
N GLN A 147 -5.82 -11.03 -13.55
CA GLN A 147 -6.20 -9.61 -13.54
C GLN A 147 -5.11 -8.71 -14.13
N LEU A 148 -3.83 -9.07 -13.91
CA LEU A 148 -2.70 -8.38 -14.54
C LEU A 148 -2.70 -8.57 -16.06
N GLU A 149 -3.14 -9.74 -16.57
CA GLU A 149 -3.33 -10.01 -17.99
C GLU A 149 -4.46 -9.14 -18.59
N GLU A 150 -5.49 -8.83 -17.82
CA GLU A 150 -6.57 -7.91 -18.19
C GLU A 150 -6.17 -6.43 -18.05
N GLY A 151 -4.97 -6.15 -17.51
CA GLY A 151 -4.42 -4.81 -17.34
C GLY A 151 -4.97 -4.05 -16.11
N LYS A 152 -5.89 -4.64 -15.36
CA LYS A 152 -6.49 -4.01 -14.17
C LYS A 152 -6.72 -5.01 -13.04
N VAL A 153 -6.24 -4.68 -11.84
CA VAL A 153 -6.50 -5.45 -10.62
C VAL A 153 -7.69 -4.84 -9.87
N VAL A 154 -8.76 -5.61 -9.74
CA VAL A 154 -9.96 -5.25 -8.99
C VAL A 154 -9.95 -5.99 -7.66
N ARG A 155 -10.05 -5.26 -6.56
CA ARG A 155 -9.95 -5.83 -5.22
C ARG A 155 -11.29 -5.92 -4.51
N GLY A 156 -11.46 -7.03 -3.80
CA GLY A 156 -12.56 -7.18 -2.86
C GLY A 156 -12.45 -6.18 -1.71
N TRP A 157 -13.59 -5.74 -1.22
CA TRP A 157 -13.73 -4.83 -0.10
C TRP A 157 -14.79 -5.31 0.87
N LEU A 158 -14.44 -5.33 2.16
CA LEU A 158 -15.34 -5.70 3.25
C LEU A 158 -15.98 -4.49 3.92
N GLY A 159 -15.24 -3.39 4.05
CA GLY A 159 -15.71 -2.16 4.68
C GLY A 159 -15.64 -2.21 6.20
N VAL A 160 -14.54 -2.71 6.75
CA VAL A 160 -14.23 -2.71 8.19
C VAL A 160 -12.87 -2.05 8.42
N THR A 161 -12.74 -1.38 9.56
CA THR A 161 -11.44 -1.06 10.15
C THR A 161 -11.14 -2.09 11.21
N ILE A 162 -9.93 -2.64 11.20
CA ILE A 162 -9.53 -3.71 12.10
C ILE A 162 -8.31 -3.32 12.92
N GLN A 163 -8.12 -4.00 14.03
CA GLN A 163 -6.91 -3.88 14.84
C GLN A 163 -6.48 -5.24 15.38
N ARG A 164 -5.20 -5.32 15.73
CA ARG A 164 -4.62 -6.51 16.36
C ARG A 164 -5.19 -6.70 17.77
N ILE A 165 -5.33 -7.96 18.16
CA ILE A 165 -5.74 -8.35 19.51
C ILE A 165 -4.47 -8.42 20.37
N THR A 166 -4.39 -7.55 21.38
CA THR A 166 -3.34 -7.61 22.42
C THR A 166 -3.79 -8.52 23.56
N SER A 167 -2.84 -8.93 24.44
CA SER A 167 -3.15 -9.74 25.61
C SER A 167 -4.22 -9.09 26.50
N GLU A 168 -4.16 -7.74 26.66
CA GLU A 168 -5.15 -7.01 27.44
C GLU A 168 -6.54 -7.03 26.80
N LEU A 169 -6.60 -6.89 25.45
CA LEU A 169 -7.86 -6.96 24.72
C LEU A 169 -8.44 -8.37 24.75
N LYS A 170 -7.59 -9.42 24.60
CA LYS A 170 -8.00 -10.81 24.72
C LYS A 170 -8.70 -11.06 26.06
N ASP A 171 -8.08 -10.64 27.17
CA ASP A 171 -8.63 -10.87 28.50
C ASP A 171 -9.93 -10.08 28.74
N LYS A 172 -10.05 -8.84 28.21
CA LYS A 172 -11.25 -8.02 28.33
C LYS A 172 -12.41 -8.47 27.44
N LEU A 173 -12.10 -9.08 26.30
CA LEU A 173 -13.09 -9.63 25.35
C LEU A 173 -13.37 -11.12 25.59
N GLU A 174 -12.78 -11.71 26.66
CA GLU A 174 -12.96 -13.12 27.04
C GLU A 174 -12.62 -14.09 25.90
N LEU A 175 -11.58 -13.77 25.11
CA LEU A 175 -11.13 -14.60 24.00
C LEU A 175 -10.19 -15.70 24.52
N LYS A 176 -10.15 -16.82 23.78
CA LYS A 176 -9.28 -17.96 24.13
C LYS A 176 -7.81 -17.66 23.83
N ASP A 177 -7.55 -16.95 22.74
CA ASP A 177 -6.22 -16.60 22.24
C ASP A 177 -6.24 -15.22 21.58
N GLU A 178 -5.10 -14.78 21.04
CA GLU A 178 -4.92 -13.47 20.38
C GLU A 178 -5.20 -13.54 18.86
N LYS A 179 -5.76 -14.65 18.38
CA LYS A 179 -6.05 -14.85 16.96
C LYS A 179 -7.27 -14.07 16.51
N GLY A 180 -7.24 -13.71 15.21
CA GLY A 180 -8.32 -13.00 14.56
C GLY A 180 -8.08 -11.50 14.38
N ALA A 181 -9.08 -10.84 13.84
CA ALA A 181 -9.09 -9.40 13.58
C ALA A 181 -10.23 -8.73 14.35
N LEU A 182 -9.91 -7.85 15.29
CA LEU A 182 -10.91 -7.08 16.04
C LEU A 182 -11.44 -5.94 15.18
N VAL A 183 -12.75 -5.92 14.94
CA VAL A 183 -13.43 -4.85 14.19
C VAL A 183 -13.55 -3.61 15.09
N SER A 184 -12.78 -2.59 14.78
CA SER A 184 -12.81 -1.30 15.47
C SER A 184 -13.83 -0.33 14.89
N ASP A 185 -14.15 -0.46 13.58
CA ASP A 185 -15.22 0.29 12.92
C ASP A 185 -15.80 -0.46 11.72
N VAL A 186 -17.04 -0.10 11.33
CA VAL A 186 -17.75 -0.65 10.17
C VAL A 186 -18.27 0.49 9.31
N THR A 187 -17.91 0.50 8.04
CA THR A 187 -18.35 1.51 7.08
C THR A 187 -19.85 1.38 6.83
N LYS A 188 -20.60 2.42 7.20
CA LYS A 188 -22.06 2.46 7.03
C LYS A 188 -22.47 2.27 5.56
N GLY A 189 -23.39 1.34 5.31
CA GLY A 189 -23.85 0.99 3.97
C GLY A 189 -22.87 0.12 3.18
N GLY A 190 -21.71 -0.20 3.76
CA GLY A 190 -20.71 -1.11 3.17
C GLY A 190 -21.15 -2.59 3.21
N PRO A 191 -20.33 -3.47 2.60
CA PRO A 191 -20.57 -4.92 2.62
C PRO A 191 -20.73 -5.50 4.03
N ALA A 192 -19.80 -5.16 4.93
CA ALA A 192 -19.82 -5.63 6.32
C ALA A 192 -21.07 -5.18 7.09
N ASP A 193 -21.47 -3.91 6.94
CA ASP A 193 -22.68 -3.37 7.57
C ASP A 193 -23.93 -4.09 7.07
N LYS A 194 -24.05 -4.31 5.75
CA LYS A 194 -25.15 -5.07 5.14
C LYS A 194 -25.16 -6.53 5.55
N GLY A 195 -23.98 -7.13 5.76
CA GLY A 195 -23.82 -8.51 6.25
C GLY A 195 -24.00 -8.65 7.76
N GLY A 196 -24.20 -7.55 8.49
CA GLY A 196 -24.48 -7.55 9.92
C GLY A 196 -23.25 -7.62 10.83
N LEU A 197 -22.04 -7.36 10.32
CA LEU A 197 -20.85 -7.13 11.14
C LEU A 197 -21.03 -5.87 11.99
N LYS A 198 -20.44 -5.89 13.16
CA LYS A 198 -20.53 -4.76 14.13
C LYS A 198 -19.17 -4.46 14.74
N ARG A 199 -19.00 -3.24 15.19
CA ARG A 199 -17.88 -2.86 16.04
C ARG A 199 -17.83 -3.78 17.28
N GLY A 200 -16.64 -4.29 17.59
CA GLY A 200 -16.39 -5.20 18.70
C GLY A 200 -16.48 -6.69 18.30
N ASP A 201 -16.85 -7.02 17.06
CA ASP A 201 -16.72 -8.39 16.56
C ASP A 201 -15.25 -8.76 16.39
N VAL A 202 -14.90 -9.99 16.65
CA VAL A 202 -13.60 -10.57 16.32
C VAL A 202 -13.77 -11.54 15.18
N ILE A 203 -13.25 -11.21 14.00
CA ILE A 203 -13.30 -12.09 12.82
C ILE A 203 -12.24 -13.18 13.01
N VAL A 204 -12.66 -14.44 13.08
CA VAL A 204 -11.79 -15.61 13.31
C VAL A 204 -11.69 -16.52 12.09
N GLU A 205 -12.66 -16.44 11.17
CA GLU A 205 -12.67 -17.19 9.92
C GLU A 205 -13.28 -16.33 8.81
N PHE A 206 -12.69 -16.39 7.62
CA PHE A 206 -13.17 -15.72 6.42
C PHE A 206 -13.14 -16.69 5.24
N ASP A 207 -14.29 -16.94 4.63
CA ASP A 207 -14.46 -17.85 3.48
C ASP A 207 -13.85 -19.24 3.71
N GLY A 208 -14.04 -19.82 4.91
CA GLY A 208 -13.53 -21.12 5.32
C GLY A 208 -12.05 -21.17 5.68
N LYS A 209 -11.35 -20.03 5.70
CA LYS A 209 -9.94 -19.92 6.10
C LYS A 209 -9.81 -19.24 7.47
N GLU A 210 -9.01 -19.83 8.36
CA GLU A 210 -8.73 -19.25 9.69
C GLU A 210 -8.00 -17.91 9.53
N VAL A 211 -8.44 -16.87 10.25
CA VAL A 211 -7.73 -15.59 10.41
C VAL A 211 -6.82 -15.73 11.62
N LYS A 212 -5.53 -15.97 11.40
CA LYS A 212 -4.56 -16.18 12.49
C LYS A 212 -4.13 -14.85 13.10
N GLU A 213 -3.85 -13.86 12.26
CA GLU A 213 -3.51 -12.50 12.66
C GLU A 213 -4.43 -11.49 11.98
N SER A 214 -4.62 -10.32 12.60
CA SER A 214 -5.47 -9.26 12.02
C SER A 214 -5.09 -8.89 10.58
N ASN A 215 -3.81 -9.01 10.28
CA ASN A 215 -3.21 -8.60 9.02
C ASN A 215 -3.41 -9.63 7.89
N ASP A 216 -3.88 -10.83 8.19
CA ASP A 216 -4.26 -11.81 7.16
C ASP A 216 -5.53 -11.36 6.42
N LEU A 217 -6.47 -10.72 7.15
CA LEU A 217 -7.78 -10.38 6.65
C LEU A 217 -7.77 -9.42 5.44
N PRO A 218 -6.97 -8.34 5.40
CA PRO A 218 -6.91 -7.47 4.23
C PRO A 218 -6.56 -8.20 2.94
N TYR A 219 -5.59 -9.11 2.97
CA TYR A 219 -5.23 -9.89 1.78
C TYR A 219 -6.32 -10.90 1.40
N MET A 220 -6.90 -11.63 2.39
CA MET A 220 -7.99 -12.56 2.14
C MET A 220 -9.19 -11.89 1.48
N VAL A 221 -9.56 -10.68 1.96
CA VAL A 221 -10.66 -9.89 1.39
C VAL A 221 -10.31 -9.39 0.00
N ALA A 222 -9.11 -8.81 -0.17
CA ALA A 222 -8.68 -8.21 -1.43
C ALA A 222 -8.56 -9.23 -2.57
N SER A 223 -8.15 -10.47 -2.28
CA SER A 223 -8.07 -11.57 -3.24
C SER A 223 -9.41 -12.25 -3.54
N THR A 224 -10.47 -11.90 -2.80
CA THR A 224 -11.80 -12.45 -3.04
C THR A 224 -12.52 -11.70 -4.16
N PRO A 225 -13.06 -12.40 -5.18
CA PRO A 225 -13.78 -11.77 -6.29
C PRO A 225 -14.92 -10.86 -5.81
N VAL A 226 -15.03 -9.68 -6.43
CA VAL A 226 -16.12 -8.74 -6.18
C VAL A 226 -17.45 -9.41 -6.51
N GLY A 227 -18.43 -9.22 -5.63
CA GLY A 227 -19.76 -9.82 -5.77
C GLY A 227 -19.89 -11.25 -5.22
N LYS A 228 -18.77 -11.92 -4.87
CA LYS A 228 -18.82 -13.22 -4.18
C LYS A 228 -19.43 -13.07 -2.80
N SER A 229 -20.36 -13.96 -2.43
CA SER A 229 -20.85 -14.12 -1.06
C SER A 229 -19.90 -15.05 -0.31
N VAL A 230 -19.43 -14.62 0.84
CA VAL A 230 -18.53 -15.37 1.71
C VAL A 230 -19.13 -15.48 3.10
N THR A 231 -18.83 -16.58 3.79
CA THR A 231 -19.17 -16.75 5.20
C THR A 231 -18.06 -16.17 6.06
N VAL A 232 -18.41 -15.31 7.00
CA VAL A 232 -17.49 -14.72 7.99
C VAL A 232 -17.89 -15.25 9.36
N GLU A 233 -17.02 -15.99 10.06
CA GLU A 233 -17.23 -16.39 11.43
C GLU A 233 -16.65 -15.36 12.38
N VAL A 234 -17.46 -14.85 13.28
CA VAL A 234 -17.05 -13.85 14.28
C VAL A 234 -17.32 -14.35 15.69
N ILE A 235 -16.52 -13.85 16.64
CA ILE A 235 -16.82 -13.94 18.06
C ILE A 235 -17.44 -12.59 18.47
N ARG A 236 -18.70 -12.64 18.90
CA ARG A 236 -19.48 -11.50 19.38
C ARG A 236 -19.92 -11.75 20.81
N LYS A 237 -19.44 -10.96 21.77
CA LYS A 237 -19.76 -11.14 23.21
C LYS A 237 -19.55 -12.59 23.70
N GLY A 238 -18.40 -13.18 23.31
CA GLY A 238 -18.02 -14.54 23.68
C GLY A 238 -18.73 -15.66 22.91
N GLN A 239 -19.66 -15.35 21.99
CA GLN A 239 -20.39 -16.34 21.19
C GLN A 239 -19.93 -16.31 19.73
N LYS A 240 -19.83 -17.48 19.10
CA LYS A 240 -19.56 -17.60 17.68
C LYS A 240 -20.81 -17.35 16.86
N GLU A 241 -20.74 -16.45 15.91
CA GLU A 241 -21.79 -16.16 14.93
C GLU A 241 -21.22 -16.33 13.52
N ARG A 242 -22.06 -16.80 12.60
CA ARG A 242 -21.74 -16.86 11.16
C ARG A 242 -22.57 -15.85 10.42
N LEU A 243 -21.90 -15.05 9.61
CA LEU A 243 -22.51 -13.98 8.84
C LEU A 243 -22.17 -14.18 7.36
N ASP A 244 -23.15 -14.01 6.49
CA ASP A 244 -22.95 -14.04 5.04
C ASP A 244 -22.76 -12.61 4.53
N VAL A 245 -21.62 -12.36 3.91
CA VAL A 245 -21.26 -11.03 3.42
C VAL A 245 -20.97 -11.10 1.92
N LYS A 246 -21.59 -10.23 1.16
CA LYS A 246 -21.30 -10.06 -0.27
C LYS A 246 -20.18 -9.05 -0.42
N ILE A 247 -19.04 -9.50 -0.93
CA ILE A 247 -17.85 -8.66 -1.11
C ILE A 247 -18.13 -7.54 -2.11
N GLY A 248 -17.82 -6.32 -1.72
CA GLY A 248 -17.87 -5.13 -2.56
C GLY A 248 -16.58 -4.95 -3.36
N GLU A 249 -16.59 -4.00 -4.27
CA GLU A 249 -15.38 -3.51 -4.92
C GLU A 249 -14.72 -2.47 -4.00
N LEU A 250 -13.42 -2.64 -3.76
CA LEU A 250 -12.63 -1.56 -3.18
C LEU A 250 -12.61 -0.46 -4.25
N ALA A 251 -13.42 0.58 -4.04
CA ALA A 251 -13.31 1.75 -4.90
C ALA A 251 -11.82 2.13 -4.92
N GLU A 252 -11.21 2.10 -6.09
CA GLU A 252 -9.99 2.86 -6.26
C GLU A 252 -10.40 4.27 -5.79
N GLU A 253 -9.87 4.71 -4.61
CA GLU A 253 -9.56 6.12 -4.58
C GLU A 253 -8.83 6.31 -5.90
N LYS A 254 -9.46 7.02 -6.85
CA LYS A 254 -8.67 7.53 -7.96
C LYS A 254 -7.46 8.08 -7.26
N GLU A 255 -6.30 7.46 -7.46
CA GLU A 255 -5.07 8.16 -7.29
C GLU A 255 -5.34 9.42 -8.12
N ALA A 256 -5.84 10.47 -7.44
CA ALA A 256 -5.60 11.80 -7.90
C ALA A 256 -4.10 11.72 -8.15
N GLU A 257 -3.69 11.88 -9.40
CA GLU A 257 -2.29 12.04 -9.76
C GLU A 257 -1.65 12.61 -8.54
N VAL A 258 -0.65 11.93 -7.98
CA VAL A 258 0.06 12.48 -6.83
C VAL A 258 0.73 13.71 -7.41
N VAL A 259 -0.08 14.75 -7.50
CA VAL A 259 0.40 16.11 -7.60
C VAL A 259 0.97 16.27 -6.21
N SER A 260 2.23 15.93 -6.08
CA SER A 260 2.96 16.06 -4.82
C SER A 260 2.89 17.49 -4.31
N GLU A 261 2.65 18.43 -5.20
CA GLU A 261 2.56 19.86 -4.94
C GLU A 261 1.52 20.52 -5.86
N VAL A 262 0.74 21.47 -5.33
CA VAL A 262 -0.16 22.33 -6.10
C VAL A 262 0.32 23.79 -5.99
N LYS A 263 0.73 24.37 -7.11
CA LYS A 263 0.97 25.81 -7.20
C LYS A 263 -0.37 26.50 -7.44
N SER A 264 -0.80 27.31 -6.48
CA SER A 264 -2.06 28.05 -6.55
C SER A 264 -1.89 29.43 -7.21
N ASP A 265 -2.96 29.95 -7.80
CA ASP A 265 -3.01 31.33 -8.33
C ASP A 265 -2.85 32.41 -7.23
N LEU A 266 -2.80 32.02 -5.97
CA LEU A 266 -2.52 32.89 -4.84
C LEU A 266 -1.02 33.08 -4.60
N GLY A 267 -0.14 32.43 -5.37
CA GLY A 267 1.30 32.52 -5.27
C GLY A 267 1.90 31.69 -4.14
N MET A 268 1.26 30.60 -3.78
CA MET A 268 1.85 29.59 -2.87
C MET A 268 1.77 28.19 -3.47
N THR A 269 2.75 27.39 -3.15
CA THR A 269 2.80 25.96 -3.44
C THR A 269 2.48 25.21 -2.18
N VAL A 270 1.54 24.28 -2.26
CA VAL A 270 1.09 23.45 -1.13
C VAL A 270 1.25 21.97 -1.42
N GLU A 271 1.52 21.20 -0.38
CA GLU A 271 1.71 19.76 -0.38
C GLU A 271 0.76 19.12 0.65
N ALA A 272 0.39 17.86 0.44
CA ALA A 272 -0.42 17.13 1.43
C ALA A 272 0.42 16.87 2.69
N LEU A 273 -0.17 17.10 3.87
CA LEU A 273 0.48 16.78 5.14
C LEU A 273 0.49 15.26 5.33
N THR A 274 1.68 14.63 5.14
CA THR A 274 1.88 13.23 5.47
C THR A 274 2.28 13.03 6.93
N PRO A 275 2.09 11.84 7.52
CA PRO A 275 2.54 11.57 8.90
C PRO A 275 4.02 11.85 9.11
N GLU A 276 4.88 11.52 8.14
CA GLU A 276 6.33 11.76 8.19
C GLU A 276 6.65 13.27 8.18
N LEU A 277 5.88 14.04 7.39
CA LEU A 277 6.06 15.48 7.31
C LEU A 277 5.54 16.16 8.58
N ALA A 278 4.43 15.67 9.14
CA ALA A 278 3.91 16.14 10.43
C ALA A 278 4.92 15.91 11.56
N GLU A 279 5.55 14.73 11.62
CA GLU A 279 6.59 14.41 12.60
C GLU A 279 7.81 15.32 12.45
N LYS A 280 8.30 15.54 11.22
CA LYS A 280 9.42 16.46 10.93
C LYS A 280 9.11 17.90 11.35
N LEU A 281 7.86 18.32 11.21
CA LEU A 281 7.39 19.66 11.60
C LEU A 281 7.00 19.75 13.09
N GLY A 282 7.12 18.64 13.85
CA GLY A 282 6.75 18.58 15.27
C GLY A 282 5.25 18.78 15.50
N GLN A 283 4.41 18.35 14.56
CA GLN A 283 2.96 18.53 14.60
C GLN A 283 2.25 17.24 15.02
N SER A 284 1.16 17.39 15.75
CA SER A 284 0.29 16.28 16.15
C SER A 284 -0.87 16.02 15.19
N GLU A 285 -1.12 16.94 14.28
CA GLU A 285 -2.14 16.77 13.24
C GLU A 285 -1.62 15.89 12.11
N THR A 286 -2.51 15.05 11.63
CA THR A 286 -2.27 14.14 10.49
C THR A 286 -3.10 14.51 9.26
N ALA A 287 -3.78 15.66 9.29
CA ALA A 287 -4.60 16.15 8.17
C ALA A 287 -4.40 17.64 7.96
N GLY A 288 -4.29 18.06 6.69
CA GLY A 288 -4.07 19.44 6.28
C GLY A 288 -3.18 19.54 5.04
N LEU A 289 -2.80 20.75 4.67
CA LEU A 289 -1.89 21.03 3.56
C LEU A 289 -0.73 21.88 4.07
N VAL A 290 0.49 21.50 3.74
CA VAL A 290 1.69 22.26 4.10
C VAL A 290 2.02 23.24 2.99
N VAL A 291 2.28 24.49 3.32
CA VAL A 291 2.84 25.46 2.41
C VAL A 291 4.34 25.21 2.28
N VAL A 292 4.79 24.80 1.10
CA VAL A 292 6.22 24.52 0.85
C VAL A 292 6.95 25.71 0.28
N GLN A 293 6.25 26.58 -0.48
CA GLN A 293 6.82 27.79 -1.07
C GLN A 293 5.78 28.90 -1.12
N VAL A 294 6.22 30.14 -1.00
CA VAL A 294 5.45 31.37 -1.23
C VAL A 294 6.26 32.24 -2.15
N ASP A 295 5.67 32.67 -3.27
CA ASP A 295 6.29 33.58 -4.23
C ASP A 295 6.18 35.02 -3.72
N ASP A 296 7.20 35.83 -3.94
CA ASP A 296 7.21 37.25 -3.57
C ASP A 296 6.16 38.06 -4.37
N ASP A 297 5.67 39.14 -3.79
CA ASP A 297 4.68 40.05 -4.39
C ASP A 297 3.36 39.36 -4.81
N THR A 298 2.92 38.37 -4.06
CA THR A 298 1.69 37.61 -4.30
C THR A 298 0.67 37.77 -3.17
N PRO A 299 -0.62 37.45 -3.39
CA PRO A 299 -1.65 37.47 -2.35
C PRO A 299 -1.29 36.69 -1.10
N ALA A 300 -0.61 35.55 -1.24
CA ALA A 300 -0.16 34.75 -0.12
C ALA A 300 0.95 35.47 0.68
N ALA A 301 1.93 36.05 0.00
CA ALA A 301 3.00 36.82 0.65
C ALA A 301 2.46 38.07 1.37
N GLU A 302 1.58 38.83 0.71
CA GLU A 302 0.93 40.03 1.30
C GLU A 302 0.11 39.70 2.54
N ALA A 303 -0.56 38.55 2.54
CA ALA A 303 -1.32 38.05 3.69
C ALA A 303 -0.44 37.49 4.81
N GLY A 304 0.88 37.37 4.57
CA GLY A 304 1.85 36.87 5.55
C GLY A 304 1.86 35.33 5.69
N VAL A 305 1.42 34.59 4.68
CA VAL A 305 1.64 33.13 4.57
C VAL A 305 3.13 32.86 4.46
N ARG A 306 3.61 31.78 5.06
CA ARG A 306 5.03 31.42 5.07
C ARG A 306 5.23 29.91 4.77
N PRO A 307 6.35 29.52 4.19
CA PRO A 307 6.74 28.12 4.13
C PRO A 307 6.73 27.49 5.53
N GLY A 308 6.18 26.27 5.63
CA GLY A 308 5.96 25.56 6.89
C GLY A 308 4.61 25.85 7.58
N ASP A 309 3.78 26.75 7.08
CA ASP A 309 2.40 26.91 7.54
C ASP A 309 1.57 25.70 7.11
N ILE A 310 0.67 25.23 7.99
CA ILE A 310 -0.27 24.16 7.68
C ILE A 310 -1.65 24.76 7.52
N ILE A 311 -2.23 24.66 6.32
CA ILE A 311 -3.58 25.10 6.02
C ILE A 311 -4.56 24.05 6.56
N LEU A 312 -5.36 24.42 7.54
CA LEU A 312 -6.38 23.58 8.15
C LEU A 312 -7.75 23.79 7.51
N GLU A 313 -8.12 25.04 7.25
CA GLU A 313 -9.43 25.42 6.68
C GLU A 313 -9.30 26.55 5.68
N VAL A 314 -10.21 26.55 4.69
CA VAL A 314 -10.44 27.66 3.77
C VAL A 314 -11.93 28.01 3.85
N ASP A 315 -12.26 29.26 4.23
CA ASP A 315 -13.61 29.72 4.53
C ASP A 315 -14.39 28.73 5.42
N GLN A 316 -13.80 28.38 6.57
CA GLN A 316 -14.37 27.46 7.57
C GLN A 316 -14.66 26.04 7.02
N THR A 317 -14.10 25.70 5.86
CA THR A 317 -14.18 24.37 5.27
C THR A 317 -12.86 23.64 5.52
N PRO A 318 -12.84 22.52 6.28
CA PRO A 318 -11.61 21.76 6.52
C PRO A 318 -11.00 21.24 5.21
N MET A 319 -9.69 21.44 5.05
CA MET A 319 -8.94 20.98 3.88
C MET A 319 -8.32 19.60 4.18
N LYS A 320 -8.71 18.60 3.40
CA LYS A 320 -8.26 17.21 3.57
C LYS A 320 -7.33 16.71 2.46
N GLY A 321 -7.15 17.51 1.39
CA GLY A 321 -6.32 17.11 0.26
C GLY A 321 -6.19 18.19 -0.80
N LEU A 322 -5.16 18.03 -1.65
CA LEU A 322 -4.78 18.99 -2.68
C LEU A 322 -5.87 19.28 -3.70
N SER A 323 -6.56 18.24 -4.18
CA SER A 323 -7.65 18.41 -5.16
C SER A 323 -8.82 19.24 -4.62
N GLN A 324 -9.16 19.07 -3.33
CA GLN A 324 -10.19 19.89 -2.67
C GLN A 324 -9.75 21.34 -2.57
N PHE A 325 -8.49 21.57 -2.20
CA PHE A 325 -7.91 22.91 -2.12
C PHE A 325 -7.91 23.60 -3.50
N GLU A 326 -7.42 22.93 -4.52
CA GLU A 326 -7.37 23.46 -5.89
C GLU A 326 -8.76 23.85 -6.41
N GLN A 327 -9.75 22.97 -6.25
CA GLN A 327 -11.13 23.26 -6.62
C GLN A 327 -11.69 24.46 -5.86
N LYS A 328 -11.40 24.53 -4.55
CA LYS A 328 -11.86 25.62 -3.70
C LYS A 328 -11.24 26.94 -4.14
N ILE A 329 -9.92 26.99 -4.38
CA ILE A 329 -9.22 28.22 -4.82
C ILE A 329 -9.70 28.66 -6.20
N LYS A 330 -9.87 27.76 -7.15
CA LYS A 330 -10.41 28.06 -8.50
C LYS A 330 -11.84 28.60 -8.49
N SER A 331 -12.59 28.44 -7.41
CA SER A 331 -13.96 28.97 -7.31
C SER A 331 -14.03 30.48 -7.03
N TYR A 332 -12.92 31.08 -6.58
CA TYR A 332 -12.87 32.51 -6.27
C TYR A 332 -12.53 33.39 -7.48
N LYS A 333 -12.97 34.63 -7.44
CA LYS A 333 -12.75 35.60 -8.51
C LYS A 333 -11.84 36.73 -8.01
N ALA A 334 -11.23 37.44 -8.95
CA ALA A 334 -10.45 38.63 -8.67
C ALA A 334 -11.25 39.61 -7.80
N GLY A 335 -10.68 40.05 -6.70
CA GLY A 335 -11.28 40.92 -5.70
C GLY A 335 -11.94 40.22 -4.51
N ASP A 336 -12.16 38.89 -4.57
CA ASP A 336 -12.68 38.13 -3.44
C ASP A 336 -11.66 38.10 -2.29
N THR A 337 -12.15 37.98 -1.07
CA THR A 337 -11.34 37.80 0.13
C THR A 337 -11.61 36.41 0.69
N ILE A 338 -10.55 35.66 0.87
CA ILE A 338 -10.58 34.24 1.34
C ILE A 338 -10.06 34.22 2.77
N LEU A 339 -10.75 33.50 3.66
CA LEU A 339 -10.33 33.28 5.03
C LEU A 339 -9.59 31.95 5.15
N PHE A 340 -8.35 31.98 5.60
CA PHE A 340 -7.56 30.78 5.89
C PHE A 340 -7.41 30.61 7.39
N LEU A 341 -7.66 29.40 7.89
CA LEU A 341 -7.18 28.96 9.19
C LEU A 341 -5.89 28.17 8.95
N ILE A 342 -4.79 28.69 9.45
CA ILE A 342 -3.49 28.04 9.35
C ILE A 342 -2.94 27.70 10.73
N ARG A 343 -2.02 26.73 10.77
CA ARG A 343 -1.15 26.49 11.92
C ARG A 343 0.26 26.88 11.59
N ARG A 344 0.88 27.64 12.47
CA ARG A 344 2.30 28.03 12.41
C ARG A 344 2.98 27.63 13.73
N GLY A 345 3.80 26.60 13.68
CA GLY A 345 4.30 25.96 14.91
C GLY A 345 3.14 25.49 15.79
N SER A 346 3.07 25.91 17.03
CA SER A 346 1.98 25.54 17.96
C SER A 346 0.76 26.47 17.90
N ALA A 347 0.79 27.56 17.14
CA ALA A 347 -0.25 28.57 17.12
C ALA A 347 -1.19 28.41 15.90
N ALA A 348 -2.51 28.45 16.13
CA ALA A 348 -3.49 28.59 15.07
C ALA A 348 -3.77 30.07 14.80
N LEU A 349 -3.79 30.46 13.52
CA LEU A 349 -3.93 31.85 13.07
C LEU A 349 -4.96 31.94 11.95
N TYR A 350 -5.77 32.98 11.95
CA TYR A 350 -6.59 33.34 10.80
C TYR A 350 -5.86 34.37 9.94
N LEU A 351 -5.80 34.10 8.64
CA LEU A 351 -5.28 35.03 7.64
C LEU A 351 -6.35 35.32 6.60
N THR A 352 -6.36 36.53 6.07
CA THR A 352 -7.21 36.89 4.95
C THR A 352 -6.38 37.19 3.73
N LEU A 353 -6.66 36.46 2.63
CA LEU A 353 -6.00 36.62 1.34
C LEU A 353 -6.96 37.30 0.36
N LYS A 354 -6.52 38.34 -0.33
CA LYS A 354 -7.30 39.00 -1.37
C LYS A 354 -6.82 38.49 -2.74
N VAL A 355 -7.75 37.92 -3.51
CA VAL A 355 -7.42 37.42 -4.86
C VAL A 355 -7.05 38.57 -5.78
N SER A 356 -5.83 38.56 -6.33
CA SER A 356 -5.37 39.55 -7.29
C SER A 356 -6.06 39.42 -8.64
N LYS A 357 -5.94 40.45 -9.49
CA LYS A 357 -6.48 40.44 -10.86
C LYS A 357 -5.69 39.57 -11.78
#